data_18d9f7c3f1c91c77218489006daaaaf6
#
_entry.id   18d9f7c3f1c91c77218489006daaaaf6
#
_cell.length_a   1.000
_cell.length_b   1.000
_cell.length_c   1.000
_cell.angle_alpha   90.00
_cell.angle_beta   90.00
_cell.angle_gamma   90.00
#
_symmetry.space_group_name_H-M   'P 1'
#
loop_
_entity.id
_entity.type
_entity.pdbx_description
1 polymer ?
#
loop_
_entity_poly.entity_id
_entity_poly.type
_entity_poly.pdbx_seq_one_letter_code
_entity_poly.pdbx_strand_id
1 'polypeptide(L)'
;MSRAVLQPFEEYQKARISFSQSIAELASRPQNIEALHAAGVMALLRPLLLDSVPSIQQSAALAIGRLANYSEELAESVVQNDIITQLIYSLAKPNRFFKKAACYVFKSVAKHSADLADDVVKSGALEPLVQCLDEFDPSVKEAAAWALGYISKHNSTLAQQVVEARAVDSLILCLQEPEILLKRAAAQTLSYIAQHNEQLAQPVAENGLDTITFFLSYNDTQLKRNICQLLGNITKHSPDLATQVMAKINNPQKLLNCLKDSDDIVKKNAAFCICEIVNKSPENAQAIVSAGGPGIIVDFITNIKGDPRLYGILSLGFISAFKDDLAMAVIQAKAINQLRDALQNEPHQHIKSAACYALGHVGRHSTKHSKEVSDANVLSLMLYYYMDPNSSDDLKLKAKNALKKIIDNCSNLSSLEPLLHVAPKNILKHILQQYIKYLKGNTTEMKNFAQNGGLQKLQEIKNKVEPKLQTLIGEINGYYPAEIVKYYSPDYAADLLNKIGGGSGSDNK
;
A
#
# COMPACT_ATOMS: atom_id res chain seq x y z
N MET A 1 20.93 8.11 67.65
CA MET A 1 20.91 9.49 67.12
C MET A 1 19.71 10.23 67.65
N SER A 2 19.86 11.48 68.07
CA SER A 2 18.76 12.30 68.57
C SER A 2 17.71 12.50 67.46
N ARG A 3 16.43 12.44 67.78
CA ARG A 3 15.30 12.70 66.84
C ARG A 3 15.42 14.03 66.14
N ALA A 4 15.99 15.03 66.80
CA ALA A 4 16.26 16.36 66.23
C ALA A 4 17.32 16.36 65.11
N VAL A 5 18.26 15.40 65.08
CA VAL A 5 19.25 15.27 63.99
C VAL A 5 18.68 14.58 62.79
N LEU A 6 17.74 13.63 62.97
CA LEU A 6 17.12 12.87 61.83
C LEU A 6 16.04 13.66 61.12
N GLN A 7 15.35 14.60 61.82
CA GLN A 7 14.22 15.34 61.29
C GLN A 7 14.54 16.11 59.98
N PRO A 8 15.64 16.90 59.85
CA PRO A 8 15.96 17.55 58.62
C PRO A 8 16.17 16.60 57.42
N PHE A 9 16.74 15.40 57.66
CA PHE A 9 16.93 14.40 56.63
C PHE A 9 15.60 13.81 56.18
N GLU A 10 14.68 13.53 57.07
CA GLU A 10 13.34 13.06 56.77
C GLU A 10 12.53 14.12 56.00
N GLU A 11 12.61 15.37 56.41
CA GLU A 11 11.96 16.48 55.70
C GLU A 11 12.49 16.66 54.30
N TYR A 12 13.81 16.61 54.09
CA TYR A 12 14.44 16.68 52.80
C TYR A 12 14.05 15.49 51.89
N GLN A 13 14.00 14.29 52.43
CA GLN A 13 13.55 13.11 51.70
C GLN A 13 12.09 13.24 51.24
N LYS A 14 11.20 13.67 52.16
CA LYS A 14 9.78 13.94 51.86
C LYS A 14 9.64 15.01 50.74
N ALA A 15 10.43 16.09 50.84
CA ALA A 15 10.42 17.16 49.83
C ALA A 15 10.82 16.64 48.42
N ARG A 16 11.85 15.79 48.34
CA ARG A 16 12.27 15.18 47.06
C ARG A 16 11.23 14.24 46.49
N ILE A 17 10.58 13.41 47.31
CA ILE A 17 9.46 12.51 46.91
C ILE A 17 8.32 13.38 46.39
N SER A 18 7.89 14.38 47.11
CA SER A 18 6.78 15.26 46.73
C SER A 18 7.10 15.99 45.44
N PHE A 19 8.30 16.54 45.31
CA PHE A 19 8.75 17.22 44.09
C PHE A 19 8.70 16.30 42.87
N SER A 20 9.37 15.14 42.92
CA SER A 20 9.45 14.21 41.76
C SER A 20 8.08 13.70 41.34
N GLN A 21 7.20 13.38 42.29
CA GLN A 21 5.83 12.95 42.03
C GLN A 21 4.97 14.06 41.42
N SER A 22 5.03 15.27 41.99
CA SER A 22 4.30 16.45 41.48
C SER A 22 4.70 16.80 40.05
N ILE A 23 6.03 16.80 39.76
CA ILE A 23 6.50 17.05 38.39
C ILE A 23 6.06 15.94 37.45
N ALA A 24 6.12 14.66 37.86
CA ALA A 24 5.62 13.57 37.04
C ALA A 24 4.13 13.72 36.73
N GLU A 25 3.33 14.14 37.69
CA GLU A 25 1.89 14.40 37.50
C GLU A 25 1.65 15.61 36.57
N LEU A 26 2.31 16.74 36.83
CA LEU A 26 2.20 17.96 36.02
C LEU A 26 2.60 17.69 34.54
N ALA A 27 3.68 16.95 34.31
CA ALA A 27 4.14 16.56 32.99
C ALA A 27 3.20 15.57 32.26
N SER A 28 2.15 15.06 32.91
CA SER A 28 1.10 14.28 32.24
C SER A 28 0.15 15.13 31.40
N ARG A 29 0.14 16.45 31.63
CA ARG A 29 -0.73 17.41 30.96
C ARG A 29 0.07 18.25 29.96
N PRO A 30 -0.22 18.16 28.64
CA PRO A 30 0.55 18.89 27.61
C PRO A 30 0.69 20.39 27.89
N GLN A 31 -0.35 21.03 28.41
CA GLN A 31 -0.36 22.46 28.70
C GLN A 31 0.67 22.92 29.74
N ASN A 32 1.22 22.02 30.54
CA ASN A 32 2.20 22.35 31.57
C ASN A 32 3.65 22.18 31.08
N ILE A 33 3.86 21.49 29.96
CA ILE A 33 5.19 21.04 29.51
C ILE A 33 6.10 22.24 29.26
N GLU A 34 5.62 23.25 28.54
CA GLU A 34 6.42 24.45 28.23
C GLU A 34 6.80 25.22 29.48
N ALA A 35 5.89 25.35 30.45
CA ALA A 35 6.18 25.99 31.73
C ALA A 35 7.22 25.23 32.55
N LEU A 36 7.12 23.88 32.55
CA LEU A 36 8.10 23.00 33.20
C LEU A 36 9.48 23.09 32.52
N HIS A 37 9.51 23.18 31.21
CA HIS A 37 10.75 23.36 30.45
C HIS A 37 11.40 24.71 30.78
N ALA A 38 10.64 25.80 30.71
CA ALA A 38 11.11 27.14 31.03
C ALA A 38 11.63 27.29 32.48
N ALA A 39 11.06 26.49 33.41
CA ALA A 39 11.54 26.39 34.79
C ALA A 39 12.82 25.53 34.95
N GLY A 40 13.40 25.00 33.88
CA GLY A 40 14.62 24.20 33.93
C GLY A 40 14.48 22.87 34.64
N VAL A 41 13.29 22.27 34.63
CA VAL A 41 12.95 21.02 35.38
C VAL A 41 13.84 19.85 34.98
N MET A 42 14.31 19.77 33.73
CA MET A 42 15.16 18.68 33.25
C MET A 42 16.45 18.55 34.07
N ALA A 43 17.12 19.69 34.34
CA ALA A 43 18.32 19.72 35.14
C ALA A 43 18.09 19.35 36.62
N LEU A 44 16.90 19.63 37.14
CA LEU A 44 16.53 19.29 38.52
C LEU A 44 16.16 17.80 38.65
N LEU A 45 15.61 17.17 37.60
CA LEU A 45 15.23 15.76 37.59
C LEU A 45 16.44 14.84 37.40
N ARG A 46 17.45 15.25 36.64
CA ARG A 46 18.64 14.45 36.32
C ARG A 46 19.32 13.82 37.56
N PRO A 47 19.70 14.55 38.62
CA PRO A 47 20.33 13.96 39.82
C PRO A 47 19.40 12.99 40.55
N LEU A 48 18.07 13.12 40.42
CA LEU A 48 17.10 12.28 41.08
C LEU A 48 17.01 10.85 40.45
N LEU A 49 17.54 10.65 39.25
CA LEU A 49 17.68 9.33 38.63
C LEU A 49 18.63 8.40 39.39
N LEU A 50 19.58 8.98 40.13
CA LEU A 50 20.56 8.24 40.95
C LEU A 50 20.23 8.28 42.45
N ASP A 51 19.04 8.80 42.81
CA ASP A 51 18.61 8.88 44.22
C ASP A 51 18.62 7.48 44.88
N SER A 52 18.86 7.46 46.20
CA SER A 52 18.83 6.24 46.98
C SER A 52 17.39 5.66 47.15
N VAL A 53 16.37 6.49 46.93
CA VAL A 53 14.96 6.11 47.10
C VAL A 53 14.36 5.67 45.74
N PRO A 54 13.95 4.41 45.57
CA PRO A 54 13.48 3.90 44.30
C PRO A 54 12.25 4.62 43.71
N SER A 55 11.35 5.15 44.55
CA SER A 55 10.16 5.88 44.10
C SER A 55 10.55 7.25 43.50
N ILE A 56 11.60 7.88 44.00
CA ILE A 56 12.12 9.14 43.44
C ILE A 56 12.72 8.88 42.06
N GLN A 57 13.57 7.86 41.93
CA GLN A 57 14.15 7.45 40.65
C GLN A 57 13.06 7.19 39.60
N GLN A 58 12.05 6.42 39.96
CA GLN A 58 10.93 6.09 39.08
C GLN A 58 10.16 7.35 38.62
N SER A 59 9.79 8.21 39.57
CA SER A 59 9.02 9.42 39.27
C SER A 59 9.81 10.40 38.42
N ALA A 60 11.12 10.55 38.68
CA ALA A 60 12.01 11.36 37.87
C ALA A 60 12.12 10.84 36.43
N ALA A 61 12.37 9.53 36.26
CA ALA A 61 12.43 8.93 34.91
C ALA A 61 11.08 9.06 34.17
N LEU A 62 9.96 8.86 34.87
CA LEU A 62 8.63 9.02 34.25
C LEU A 62 8.37 10.48 33.82
N ALA A 63 8.75 11.46 34.63
CA ALA A 63 8.65 12.87 34.29
C ALA A 63 9.50 13.22 33.07
N ILE A 64 10.76 12.78 33.04
CA ILE A 64 11.67 12.97 31.90
C ILE A 64 11.09 12.34 30.63
N GLY A 65 10.58 11.10 30.70
CA GLY A 65 9.94 10.43 29.56
C GLY A 65 8.72 11.19 29.05
N ARG A 66 7.90 11.79 29.90
CA ARG A 66 6.75 12.61 29.49
C ARG A 66 7.17 13.90 28.83
N LEU A 67 8.20 14.59 29.35
CA LEU A 67 8.79 15.77 28.72
C LEU A 67 9.35 15.43 27.34
N ALA A 68 10.23 14.43 27.25
CA ALA A 68 10.82 13.99 26.00
C ALA A 68 9.77 13.52 24.97
N ASN A 69 8.66 12.95 25.43
CA ASN A 69 7.59 12.51 24.54
C ASN A 69 6.82 13.66 23.87
N TYR A 70 6.91 14.89 24.39
CA TYR A 70 6.15 16.04 23.93
C TYR A 70 6.73 16.64 22.64
N SER A 71 8.03 16.92 22.61
CA SER A 71 8.70 17.55 21.46
C SER A 71 10.09 16.99 21.21
N GLU A 72 10.59 17.17 19.99
CA GLU A 72 11.94 16.80 19.59
C GLU A 72 13.00 17.59 20.38
N GLU A 73 12.81 18.89 20.60
CA GLU A 73 13.68 19.75 21.39
C GLU A 73 13.87 19.22 22.83
N LEU A 74 12.79 18.77 23.47
CA LEU A 74 12.87 18.18 24.80
C LEU A 74 13.55 16.80 24.79
N ALA A 75 13.39 16.04 23.72
CA ALA A 75 14.12 14.78 23.54
C ALA A 75 15.63 15.02 23.33
N GLU A 76 16.01 16.03 22.54
CA GLU A 76 17.40 16.48 22.41
C GLU A 76 18.00 16.91 23.77
N SER A 77 17.22 17.61 24.57
CA SER A 77 17.64 18.00 25.92
C SER A 77 17.96 16.79 26.81
N VAL A 78 17.29 15.65 26.65
CA VAL A 78 17.61 14.40 27.36
C VAL A 78 18.98 13.87 26.96
N VAL A 79 19.31 13.91 25.66
CA VAL A 79 20.62 13.47 25.14
C VAL A 79 21.73 14.42 25.61
N GLN A 80 21.54 15.72 25.43
CA GLN A 80 22.53 16.76 25.78
C GLN A 80 22.86 16.77 27.28
N ASN A 81 21.92 16.44 28.14
CA ASN A 81 22.13 16.34 29.58
C ASN A 81 22.68 14.98 30.06
N ASP A 82 23.15 14.11 29.14
CA ASP A 82 23.72 12.79 29.46
C ASP A 82 22.76 11.90 30.33
N ILE A 83 21.47 12.06 30.14
CA ILE A 83 20.46 11.30 30.89
C ILE A 83 20.39 9.86 30.41
N ILE A 84 20.60 9.62 29.11
CA ILE A 84 20.59 8.29 28.50
C ILE A 84 21.59 7.35 29.18
N THR A 85 22.82 7.78 29.34
CA THR A 85 23.91 7.00 29.99
C THR A 85 23.57 6.64 31.44
N GLN A 86 22.97 7.59 32.20
CA GLN A 86 22.53 7.35 33.56
C GLN A 86 21.42 6.31 33.65
N LEU A 87 20.46 6.34 32.72
CA LEU A 87 19.37 5.38 32.65
C LEU A 87 19.89 3.98 32.31
N ILE A 88 20.84 3.83 31.38
CA ILE A 88 21.45 2.55 31.00
C ILE A 88 22.12 1.89 32.23
N TYR A 89 22.95 2.64 32.94
CA TYR A 89 23.59 2.15 34.19
C TYR A 89 22.57 1.64 35.19
N SER A 90 21.42 2.30 35.27
CA SER A 90 20.37 1.96 36.23
C SER A 90 19.50 0.79 35.79
N LEU A 91 19.45 0.44 34.50
CA LEU A 91 18.73 -0.74 33.99
C LEU A 91 19.28 -2.06 34.54
N ALA A 92 20.57 -2.09 34.91
CA ALA A 92 21.17 -3.28 35.54
C ALA A 92 20.64 -3.57 36.94
N LYS A 93 19.93 -2.59 37.58
CA LYS A 93 19.39 -2.75 38.93
C LYS A 93 18.02 -3.48 38.91
N PRO A 94 17.68 -4.29 39.95
CA PRO A 94 16.46 -5.10 39.95
C PRO A 94 15.19 -4.33 40.31
N ASN A 95 14.97 -3.13 39.76
CA ASN A 95 13.76 -2.33 39.97
C ASN A 95 12.90 -2.27 38.71
N ARG A 96 11.88 -3.13 38.63
CA ARG A 96 10.96 -3.22 37.49
C ARG A 96 10.27 -1.89 37.13
N PHE A 97 9.87 -1.12 38.13
CA PHE A 97 9.18 0.15 37.90
C PHE A 97 10.12 1.18 37.28
N PHE A 98 11.36 1.20 37.71
CA PHE A 98 12.38 2.05 37.13
C PHE A 98 12.76 1.59 35.72
N LYS A 99 12.96 0.28 35.50
CA LYS A 99 13.23 -0.28 34.17
C LYS A 99 12.15 0.12 33.16
N LYS A 100 10.87 -0.01 33.53
CA LYS A 100 9.74 0.42 32.71
C LYS A 100 9.82 1.90 32.38
N ALA A 101 10.09 2.76 33.36
CA ALA A 101 10.19 4.21 33.16
C ALA A 101 11.41 4.58 32.27
N ALA A 102 12.54 3.91 32.45
CA ALA A 102 13.73 4.11 31.60
C ALA A 102 13.47 3.69 30.14
N CYS A 103 12.89 2.51 29.90
CA CYS A 103 12.46 2.09 28.55
C CYS A 103 11.48 3.09 27.92
N TYR A 104 10.60 3.69 28.72
CA TYR A 104 9.69 4.73 28.25
C TYR A 104 10.45 6.01 27.84
N VAL A 105 11.54 6.40 28.54
CA VAL A 105 12.40 7.51 28.10
C VAL A 105 13.06 7.20 26.76
N PHE A 106 13.68 6.03 26.61
CA PHE A 106 14.32 5.63 25.34
C PHE A 106 13.34 5.64 24.18
N LYS A 107 12.14 5.07 24.37
CA LYS A 107 11.03 5.15 23.41
C LYS A 107 10.73 6.62 23.05
N SER A 108 10.61 7.49 24.07
CA SER A 108 10.16 8.87 23.91
C SER A 108 11.21 9.72 23.18
N VAL A 109 12.49 9.41 23.34
CA VAL A 109 13.59 10.04 22.60
C VAL A 109 13.64 9.50 21.17
N ALA A 110 13.72 8.18 21.01
CA ALA A 110 13.90 7.56 19.72
C ALA A 110 12.74 7.77 18.72
N LYS A 111 11.55 8.14 19.21
CA LYS A 111 10.38 8.27 18.31
C LYS A 111 10.43 9.48 17.38
N HIS A 112 11.19 10.54 17.74
CA HIS A 112 11.12 11.83 17.05
C HIS A 112 11.92 11.86 15.76
N SER A 113 13.20 11.44 15.80
CA SER A 113 14.07 11.45 14.61
C SER A 113 15.02 10.27 14.58
N ALA A 114 15.61 10.04 13.39
CA ALA A 114 16.62 9.01 13.21
C ALA A 114 17.90 9.32 13.98
N ASP A 115 18.25 10.60 14.09
CA ASP A 115 19.46 11.05 14.79
C ASP A 115 19.34 10.81 16.29
N LEU A 116 18.20 11.13 16.90
CA LEU A 116 17.94 10.84 18.31
C LEU A 116 17.87 9.33 18.60
N ALA A 117 17.33 8.55 17.68
CA ALA A 117 17.35 7.09 17.80
C ALA A 117 18.79 6.54 17.72
N ASP A 118 19.63 7.11 16.86
CA ASP A 118 21.05 6.76 16.73
C ASP A 118 21.86 7.15 17.99
N ASP A 119 21.56 8.30 18.58
CA ASP A 119 22.17 8.72 19.86
C ASP A 119 21.82 7.73 21.00
N VAL A 120 20.58 7.26 21.07
CA VAL A 120 20.19 6.20 22.03
C VAL A 120 21.00 4.91 21.79
N VAL A 121 21.18 4.50 20.53
CA VAL A 121 21.93 3.32 20.15
C VAL A 121 23.41 3.50 20.47
N LYS A 122 24.04 4.60 20.07
CA LYS A 122 25.45 4.91 20.34
C LYS A 122 25.78 5.00 21.82
N SER A 123 24.80 5.34 22.66
CA SER A 123 24.94 5.33 24.10
C SER A 123 25.01 3.90 24.70
N GLY A 124 24.82 2.84 23.88
CA GLY A 124 24.86 1.45 24.33
C GLY A 124 23.54 0.92 24.90
N ALA A 125 22.39 1.51 24.52
CA ALA A 125 21.10 1.12 25.08
C ALA A 125 20.53 -0.20 24.53
N LEU A 126 20.99 -0.71 23.36
CA LEU A 126 20.38 -1.87 22.70
C LEU A 126 20.44 -3.14 23.54
N GLU A 127 21.63 -3.53 24.01
CA GLU A 127 21.78 -4.76 24.79
C GLU A 127 20.95 -4.74 26.08
N PRO A 128 20.96 -3.68 26.92
CA PRO A 128 20.08 -3.56 28.07
C PRO A 128 18.58 -3.57 27.73
N LEU A 129 18.18 -3.01 26.59
CA LEU A 129 16.78 -3.06 26.13
C LEU A 129 16.37 -4.48 25.74
N VAL A 130 17.25 -5.22 25.05
CA VAL A 130 16.98 -6.63 24.73
C VAL A 130 16.89 -7.49 25.99
N GLN A 131 17.77 -7.28 26.99
CA GLN A 131 17.67 -7.95 28.29
C GLN A 131 16.34 -7.64 29.01
N CYS A 132 15.79 -6.44 28.81
CA CYS A 132 14.46 -6.10 29.35
C CYS A 132 13.30 -6.90 28.69
N LEU A 133 13.50 -7.47 27.50
CA LEU A 133 12.49 -8.38 26.90
C LEU A 133 12.40 -9.73 27.62
N ASP A 134 13.44 -10.12 28.38
CA ASP A 134 13.49 -11.38 29.11
C ASP A 134 13.07 -11.24 30.60
N GLU A 135 12.67 -10.03 31.02
CA GLU A 135 12.21 -9.76 32.38
C GLU A 135 10.89 -10.48 32.72
N PHE A 136 10.64 -10.75 34.01
CA PHE A 136 9.39 -11.38 34.43
C PHE A 136 8.16 -10.47 34.29
N ASP A 137 8.34 -9.15 34.37
CA ASP A 137 7.23 -8.20 34.33
C ASP A 137 6.86 -7.86 32.86
N PRO A 138 5.66 -8.27 32.40
CA PRO A 138 5.24 -8.02 31.02
C PRO A 138 5.21 -6.54 30.65
N SER A 139 5.02 -5.65 31.64
CA SER A 139 5.00 -4.20 31.39
C SER A 139 6.40 -3.62 31.14
N VAL A 140 7.47 -4.27 31.62
CA VAL A 140 8.85 -3.94 31.28
C VAL A 140 9.15 -4.43 29.86
N LYS A 141 8.79 -5.69 29.55
CA LYS A 141 8.91 -6.25 28.19
C LYS A 141 8.21 -5.37 27.17
N GLU A 142 6.97 -4.94 27.43
CA GLU A 142 6.20 -4.05 26.55
C GLU A 142 6.93 -2.73 26.29
N ALA A 143 7.42 -2.08 27.36
CA ALA A 143 8.11 -0.80 27.25
C ALA A 143 9.42 -0.93 26.44
N ALA A 144 10.17 -2.02 26.65
CA ALA A 144 11.39 -2.33 25.90
C ALA A 144 11.08 -2.62 24.42
N ALA A 145 10.05 -3.43 24.14
CA ALA A 145 9.60 -3.71 22.77
C ALA A 145 9.24 -2.42 22.01
N TRP A 146 8.54 -1.49 22.65
CA TRP A 146 8.26 -0.19 22.03
C TRP A 146 9.50 0.66 21.80
N ALA A 147 10.47 0.66 22.72
CA ALA A 147 11.73 1.40 22.53
C ALA A 147 12.52 0.87 21.32
N LEU A 148 12.70 -0.46 21.25
CA LEU A 148 13.34 -1.12 20.11
C LEU A 148 12.57 -0.89 18.81
N GLY A 149 11.23 -0.88 18.87
CA GLY A 149 10.37 -0.60 17.73
C GLY A 149 10.58 0.79 17.15
N TYR A 150 10.61 1.83 17.99
CA TYR A 150 10.83 3.19 17.50
C TYR A 150 12.26 3.41 16.99
N ILE A 151 13.27 2.73 17.55
CA ILE A 151 14.62 2.71 16.99
C ILE A 151 14.60 2.10 15.59
N SER A 152 14.01 0.91 15.43
CA SER A 152 13.97 0.18 14.16
C SER A 152 13.14 0.87 13.08
N LYS A 153 12.21 1.75 13.45
CA LYS A 153 11.25 2.35 12.52
C LYS A 153 11.89 3.27 11.49
N HIS A 154 12.95 3.99 11.85
CA HIS A 154 13.46 5.11 11.07
C HIS A 154 14.20 4.71 9.80
N ASN A 155 15.15 3.77 9.90
CA ASN A 155 15.96 3.34 8.77
C ASN A 155 16.48 1.90 8.93
N SER A 156 17.01 1.37 7.83
CA SER A 156 17.54 0.00 7.78
C SER A 156 18.78 -0.21 8.66
N THR A 157 19.60 0.82 8.85
CA THR A 157 20.83 0.72 9.65
C THR A 157 20.50 0.52 11.13
N LEU A 158 19.58 1.32 11.67
CA LEU A 158 19.11 1.17 13.05
C LEU A 158 18.38 -0.16 13.27
N ALA A 159 17.54 -0.55 12.30
CA ALA A 159 16.87 -1.85 12.35
C ALA A 159 17.88 -3.03 12.32
N GLN A 160 18.96 -2.91 11.54
CA GLN A 160 20.02 -3.91 11.48
C GLN A 160 20.71 -4.06 12.85
N GLN A 161 21.04 -2.96 13.51
CA GLN A 161 21.65 -2.99 14.85
C GLN A 161 20.76 -3.66 15.90
N VAL A 162 19.43 -3.46 15.81
CA VAL A 162 18.46 -4.14 16.67
C VAL A 162 18.41 -5.65 16.40
N VAL A 163 18.51 -6.07 15.14
CA VAL A 163 18.61 -7.50 14.76
C VAL A 163 19.92 -8.11 15.25
N GLU A 164 21.04 -7.42 15.07
CA GLU A 164 22.36 -7.85 15.55
C GLU A 164 22.43 -8.00 17.06
N ALA A 165 21.69 -7.16 17.80
CA ALA A 165 21.50 -7.29 19.25
C ALA A 165 20.59 -8.49 19.64
N ARG A 166 20.14 -9.32 18.68
CA ARG A 166 19.29 -10.51 18.88
C ARG A 166 17.89 -10.24 19.44
N ALA A 167 17.34 -9.06 19.15
CA ALA A 167 16.00 -8.69 19.62
C ALA A 167 14.88 -9.52 18.99
N VAL A 168 15.07 -10.06 17.78
CA VAL A 168 14.02 -10.74 17.01
C VAL A 168 13.48 -11.96 17.75
N ASP A 169 14.35 -12.83 18.28
CA ASP A 169 13.94 -14.06 18.97
C ASP A 169 13.16 -13.75 20.26
N SER A 170 13.65 -12.80 21.07
CA SER A 170 12.95 -12.37 22.29
C SER A 170 11.61 -11.69 21.98
N LEU A 171 11.50 -10.94 20.88
CA LEU A 171 10.22 -10.36 20.44
C LEU A 171 9.22 -11.43 19.97
N ILE A 172 9.68 -12.50 19.31
CA ILE A 172 8.83 -13.63 18.93
C ILE A 172 8.32 -14.36 20.18
N LEU A 173 9.16 -14.55 21.20
CA LEU A 173 8.73 -15.09 22.48
C LEU A 173 7.71 -14.19 23.18
N CYS A 174 7.87 -12.88 23.11
CA CYS A 174 6.89 -11.92 23.61
C CYS A 174 5.51 -12.03 22.94
N LEU A 175 5.43 -12.49 21.68
CA LEU A 175 4.14 -12.79 21.03
C LEU A 175 3.40 -13.97 21.69
N GLN A 176 4.11 -14.89 22.34
CA GLN A 176 3.55 -16.08 22.96
C GLN A 176 3.06 -15.84 24.41
N GLU A 177 3.52 -14.74 25.03
CA GLU A 177 3.10 -14.34 26.38
C GLU A 177 1.57 -14.06 26.46
N PRO A 178 0.92 -14.18 27.61
CA PRO A 178 -0.54 -13.99 27.72
C PRO A 178 -0.99 -12.54 27.47
N GLU A 179 -0.18 -11.56 27.82
CA GLU A 179 -0.53 -10.13 27.84
C GLU A 179 -0.69 -9.53 26.45
N ILE A 180 -1.90 -9.05 26.16
CA ILE A 180 -2.25 -8.52 24.84
C ILE A 180 -1.47 -7.25 24.46
N LEU A 181 -1.15 -6.38 25.42
CA LEU A 181 -0.38 -5.16 25.17
C LEU A 181 1.05 -5.48 24.72
N LEU A 182 1.66 -6.49 25.32
CA LEU A 182 2.98 -6.98 24.94
C LEU A 182 2.95 -7.59 23.54
N LYS A 183 1.95 -8.44 23.22
CA LYS A 183 1.79 -8.99 21.87
C LYS A 183 1.68 -7.89 20.80
N ARG A 184 0.88 -6.85 21.07
CA ARG A 184 0.73 -5.71 20.17
C ARG A 184 2.05 -4.98 19.94
N ALA A 185 2.81 -4.72 21.01
CA ALA A 185 4.12 -4.06 20.93
C ALA A 185 5.13 -4.89 20.15
N ALA A 186 5.24 -6.19 20.45
CA ALA A 186 6.15 -7.10 19.78
C ALA A 186 5.82 -7.23 18.27
N ALA A 187 4.55 -7.43 17.91
CA ALA A 187 4.10 -7.50 16.52
C ALA A 187 4.43 -6.21 15.74
N GLN A 188 4.22 -5.05 16.37
CA GLN A 188 4.52 -3.76 15.74
C GLN A 188 6.03 -3.56 15.55
N THR A 189 6.83 -3.94 16.53
CA THR A 189 8.30 -3.85 16.45
C THR A 189 8.87 -4.77 15.38
N LEU A 190 8.42 -6.02 15.31
CA LEU A 190 8.79 -6.93 14.23
C LEU A 190 8.37 -6.39 12.85
N SER A 191 7.21 -5.73 12.78
CA SER A 191 6.76 -5.06 11.54
C SER A 191 7.67 -3.91 11.13
N TYR A 192 8.17 -3.10 12.08
CA TYR A 192 9.12 -2.03 11.81
C TYR A 192 10.50 -2.57 11.38
N ILE A 193 10.95 -3.68 11.94
CA ILE A 193 12.18 -4.35 11.48
C ILE A 193 12.02 -4.86 10.05
N ALA A 194 10.96 -5.63 9.79
CA ALA A 194 10.73 -6.29 8.50
C ALA A 194 10.40 -5.31 7.36
N GLN A 195 10.07 -4.06 7.63
CA GLN A 195 9.63 -3.12 6.59
C GLN A 195 10.74 -2.64 5.65
N HIS A 196 12.01 -2.70 6.03
CA HIS A 196 13.09 -1.99 5.33
C HIS A 196 13.65 -2.76 4.14
N ASN A 197 14.06 -4.01 4.33
CA ASN A 197 14.66 -4.85 3.29
C ASN A 197 14.49 -6.35 3.58
N GLU A 198 14.87 -7.17 2.59
CA GLU A 198 14.78 -8.62 2.67
C GLU A 198 15.64 -9.22 3.79
N GLN A 199 16.87 -8.71 3.98
CA GLN A 199 17.80 -9.20 5.00
C GLN A 199 17.26 -9.05 6.42
N LEU A 200 16.46 -8.00 6.66
CA LEU A 200 15.81 -7.76 7.94
C LEU A 200 14.49 -8.52 8.09
N ALA A 201 13.80 -8.79 7.00
CA ALA A 201 12.57 -9.56 7.00
C ALA A 201 12.82 -11.07 7.16
N GLN A 202 13.95 -11.57 6.65
CA GLN A 202 14.29 -13.01 6.66
C GLN A 202 14.36 -13.61 8.07
N PRO A 203 15.10 -13.06 9.06
CA PRO A 203 15.12 -13.60 10.43
C PRO A 203 13.73 -13.62 11.09
N VAL A 204 12.91 -12.61 10.82
CA VAL A 204 11.53 -12.55 11.34
C VAL A 204 10.67 -13.65 10.72
N ALA A 205 10.85 -13.94 9.44
CA ALA A 205 10.14 -15.01 8.75
C ALA A 205 10.58 -16.40 9.24
N GLU A 206 11.89 -16.66 9.27
CA GLU A 206 12.46 -17.96 9.66
C GLU A 206 12.03 -18.39 11.06
N ASN A 207 12.09 -17.47 12.02
CA ASN A 207 11.88 -17.80 13.43
C ASN A 207 10.43 -17.57 13.87
N GLY A 208 9.66 -16.70 13.17
CA GLY A 208 8.39 -16.18 13.70
C GLY A 208 7.12 -16.56 12.95
N LEU A 209 7.17 -17.02 11.70
CA LEU A 209 5.97 -17.17 10.86
C LEU A 209 4.91 -18.10 11.47
N ASP A 210 5.28 -19.18 12.13
CA ASP A 210 4.32 -20.09 12.78
C ASP A 210 3.50 -19.36 13.85
N THR A 211 4.19 -18.58 14.70
CA THR A 211 3.55 -17.77 15.76
C THR A 211 2.74 -16.62 15.15
N ILE A 212 3.30 -15.90 14.17
CA ILE A 212 2.68 -14.72 13.55
C ILE A 212 1.38 -15.10 12.84
N THR A 213 1.39 -16.16 12.02
CA THR A 213 0.21 -16.60 11.24
C THR A 213 -0.93 -17.13 12.12
N PHE A 214 -0.63 -17.64 13.32
CA PHE A 214 -1.64 -18.05 14.30
C PHE A 214 -2.56 -16.89 14.67
N PHE A 215 -2.02 -15.66 14.79
CA PHE A 215 -2.78 -14.48 15.22
C PHE A 215 -3.71 -13.87 14.17
N LEU A 216 -3.69 -14.34 12.92
CA LEU A 216 -4.66 -13.91 11.90
C LEU A 216 -6.12 -14.15 12.31
N SER A 217 -6.37 -15.19 13.10
CA SER A 217 -7.71 -15.54 13.60
C SER A 217 -7.96 -15.09 15.05
N TYR A 218 -7.04 -14.32 15.63
CA TYR A 218 -7.16 -13.90 17.03
C TYR A 218 -8.19 -12.78 17.21
N ASN A 219 -8.93 -12.79 18.32
CA ASN A 219 -9.98 -11.79 18.54
C ASN A 219 -9.45 -10.52 19.21
N ASP A 220 -8.49 -9.85 18.57
CA ASP A 220 -7.99 -8.54 18.96
C ASP A 220 -7.69 -7.71 17.73
N THR A 221 -8.43 -6.62 17.55
CA THR A 221 -8.36 -5.77 16.36
C THR A 221 -6.98 -5.13 16.17
N GLN A 222 -6.38 -4.60 17.25
CA GLN A 222 -5.07 -3.93 17.14
C GLN A 222 -3.96 -4.93 16.82
N LEU A 223 -3.99 -6.12 17.42
CA LEU A 223 -3.04 -7.17 17.10
C LEU A 223 -3.19 -7.62 15.64
N LYS A 224 -4.43 -7.83 15.17
CA LYS A 224 -4.68 -8.17 13.75
C LYS A 224 -4.16 -7.09 12.79
N ARG A 225 -4.33 -5.80 13.10
CA ARG A 225 -3.74 -4.70 12.31
C ARG A 225 -2.23 -4.90 12.15
N ASN A 226 -1.55 -5.11 13.29
CA ASN A 226 -0.10 -5.24 13.33
C ASN A 226 0.38 -6.53 12.62
N ILE A 227 -0.32 -7.65 12.81
CA ILE A 227 0.00 -8.94 12.16
C ILE A 227 -0.18 -8.86 10.63
N CYS A 228 -1.30 -8.32 10.15
CA CYS A 228 -1.51 -8.14 8.70
C CYS A 228 -0.44 -7.20 8.09
N GLN A 229 -0.08 -6.12 8.80
CA GLN A 229 0.98 -5.22 8.38
C GLN A 229 2.35 -5.91 8.35
N LEU A 230 2.67 -6.68 9.39
CA LEU A 230 3.92 -7.45 9.50
C LEU A 230 4.04 -8.46 8.35
N LEU A 231 3.01 -9.25 8.10
CA LEU A 231 3.01 -10.22 6.98
C LEU A 231 3.17 -9.52 5.63
N GLY A 232 2.49 -8.40 5.42
CA GLY A 232 2.66 -7.58 4.22
C GLY A 232 4.08 -7.02 4.07
N ASN A 233 4.70 -6.58 5.16
CA ASN A 233 6.07 -6.09 5.17
C ASN A 233 7.09 -7.22 4.89
N ILE A 234 6.84 -8.44 5.31
CA ILE A 234 7.67 -9.59 4.97
C ILE A 234 7.53 -9.95 3.48
N THR A 235 6.29 -10.05 3.00
CA THR A 235 6.01 -10.56 1.63
C THR A 235 6.44 -9.61 0.52
N LYS A 236 6.54 -8.30 0.79
CA LYS A 236 6.83 -7.31 -0.26
C LYS A 236 8.24 -7.41 -0.84
N HIS A 237 9.19 -8.00 -0.13
CA HIS A 237 10.60 -7.97 -0.53
C HIS A 237 10.97 -9.00 -1.59
N SER A 238 10.54 -10.27 -1.43
CA SER A 238 10.90 -11.31 -2.39
C SER A 238 9.81 -12.35 -2.63
N PRO A 239 9.86 -13.07 -3.79
CA PRO A 239 8.97 -14.21 -4.06
C PRO A 239 9.11 -15.32 -3.03
N ASP A 240 10.33 -15.57 -2.54
CA ASP A 240 10.60 -16.64 -1.58
C ASP A 240 9.92 -16.36 -0.24
N LEU A 241 10.03 -15.14 0.29
CA LEU A 241 9.34 -14.73 1.50
C LEU A 241 7.82 -14.81 1.35
N ALA A 242 7.27 -14.38 0.21
CA ALA A 242 5.85 -14.49 -0.05
C ALA A 242 5.38 -15.96 -0.06
N THR A 243 6.18 -16.87 -0.62
CA THR A 243 5.89 -18.30 -0.66
C THR A 243 6.00 -18.94 0.72
N GLN A 244 7.00 -18.57 1.52
CA GLN A 244 7.13 -19.01 2.92
C GLN A 244 5.92 -18.57 3.76
N VAL A 245 5.49 -17.32 3.63
CA VAL A 245 4.30 -16.80 4.33
C VAL A 245 3.05 -17.60 3.93
N MET A 246 2.83 -17.83 2.62
CA MET A 246 1.68 -18.61 2.15
C MET A 246 1.70 -20.06 2.65
N ALA A 247 2.86 -20.70 2.65
CA ALA A 247 3.02 -22.06 3.18
C ALA A 247 2.68 -22.14 4.68
N LYS A 248 3.09 -21.14 5.47
CA LYS A 248 2.82 -21.08 6.91
C LYS A 248 1.38 -20.68 7.25
N ILE A 249 0.73 -19.83 6.44
CA ILE A 249 -0.71 -19.55 6.57
C ILE A 249 -1.52 -20.85 6.37
N ASN A 250 -1.07 -21.75 5.50
CA ASN A 250 -1.65 -23.07 5.17
C ASN A 250 -3.11 -23.02 4.67
N ASN A 251 -3.93 -22.12 5.19
CA ASN A 251 -5.28 -21.85 4.73
C ASN A 251 -5.45 -20.37 4.37
N PRO A 252 -5.41 -20.01 3.07
CA PRO A 252 -5.55 -18.62 2.63
C PRO A 252 -6.84 -17.93 3.12
N GLN A 253 -7.88 -18.70 3.46
CA GLN A 253 -9.14 -18.17 3.98
C GLN A 253 -8.95 -17.37 5.27
N LYS A 254 -7.93 -17.68 6.09
CA LYS A 254 -7.63 -16.91 7.31
C LYS A 254 -7.30 -15.45 6.98
N LEU A 255 -6.46 -15.24 5.97
CA LEU A 255 -6.07 -13.90 5.51
C LEU A 255 -7.22 -13.22 4.75
N LEU A 256 -7.95 -13.97 3.90
CA LEU A 256 -9.11 -13.46 3.17
C LEU A 256 -10.24 -13.02 4.11
N ASN A 257 -10.43 -13.69 5.25
CA ASN A 257 -11.41 -13.27 6.26
C ASN A 257 -11.06 -11.91 6.89
N CYS A 258 -9.79 -11.53 6.94
CA CYS A 258 -9.39 -10.20 7.40
C CYS A 258 -9.89 -9.07 6.47
N LEU A 259 -10.19 -9.35 5.19
CA LEU A 259 -10.85 -8.39 4.29
C LEU A 259 -12.32 -8.12 4.66
N LYS A 260 -12.93 -8.99 5.48
CA LYS A 260 -14.30 -8.88 5.97
C LYS A 260 -14.37 -8.37 7.41
N ASP A 261 -13.23 -8.02 8.01
CA ASP A 261 -13.18 -7.49 9.38
C ASP A 261 -14.01 -6.20 9.50
N SER A 262 -14.52 -5.89 10.68
CA SER A 262 -15.24 -4.64 10.93
C SER A 262 -14.32 -3.40 10.87
N ASP A 263 -13.02 -3.61 11.05
CA ASP A 263 -12.01 -2.55 11.11
C ASP A 263 -11.35 -2.29 9.74
N ASP A 264 -11.41 -1.04 9.29
CA ASP A 264 -10.89 -0.64 7.98
C ASP A 264 -9.36 -0.73 7.86
N ILE A 265 -8.63 -0.60 8.99
CA ILE A 265 -7.17 -0.73 9.00
C ILE A 265 -6.78 -2.20 8.85
N VAL A 266 -7.50 -3.12 9.51
CA VAL A 266 -7.32 -4.57 9.31
C VAL A 266 -7.55 -4.92 7.85
N LYS A 267 -8.67 -4.47 7.27
CA LYS A 267 -8.98 -4.70 5.85
C LYS A 267 -7.88 -4.17 4.93
N LYS A 268 -7.43 -2.93 5.16
CA LYS A 268 -6.36 -2.30 4.37
C LYS A 268 -5.06 -3.11 4.43
N ASN A 269 -4.62 -3.47 5.64
CA ASN A 269 -3.36 -4.19 5.83
C ASN A 269 -3.43 -5.62 5.28
N ALA A 270 -4.58 -6.29 5.40
CA ALA A 270 -4.82 -7.59 4.77
C ALA A 270 -4.80 -7.49 3.24
N ALA A 271 -5.45 -6.46 2.66
CA ALA A 271 -5.42 -6.21 1.23
C ALA A 271 -3.99 -5.94 0.72
N PHE A 272 -3.20 -5.16 1.47
CA PHE A 272 -1.78 -4.95 1.18
C PHE A 272 -1.01 -6.28 1.18
N CYS A 273 -1.16 -7.11 2.21
CA CYS A 273 -0.50 -8.41 2.30
C CYS A 273 -0.89 -9.33 1.14
N ILE A 274 -2.18 -9.43 0.81
CA ILE A 274 -2.68 -10.22 -0.32
C ILE A 274 -2.09 -9.71 -1.64
N CYS A 275 -2.07 -8.39 -1.83
CA CYS A 275 -1.53 -7.75 -3.02
C CYS A 275 -0.05 -8.14 -3.23
N GLU A 276 0.77 -8.09 -2.18
CA GLU A 276 2.18 -8.47 -2.27
C GLU A 276 2.36 -9.98 -2.51
N ILE A 277 1.54 -10.81 -1.91
CA ILE A 277 1.55 -12.27 -2.13
C ILE A 277 1.24 -12.62 -3.60
N VAL A 278 0.14 -12.09 -4.13
CA VAL A 278 -0.31 -12.44 -5.49
C VAL A 278 0.55 -11.80 -6.59
N ASN A 279 1.28 -10.72 -6.27
CA ASN A 279 2.20 -10.09 -7.21
C ASN A 279 3.45 -10.93 -7.50
N LYS A 280 3.83 -11.82 -6.59
CA LYS A 280 5.15 -12.47 -6.59
C LYS A 280 5.20 -13.81 -7.34
N SER A 281 4.12 -14.61 -7.31
CA SER A 281 4.11 -15.91 -7.99
C SER A 281 2.73 -16.31 -8.50
N PRO A 282 2.66 -17.03 -9.65
CA PRO A 282 1.41 -17.58 -10.17
C PRO A 282 0.82 -18.66 -9.24
N GLU A 283 1.65 -19.40 -8.51
CA GLU A 283 1.23 -20.43 -7.55
C GLU A 283 0.50 -19.81 -6.37
N ASN A 284 1.03 -18.71 -5.82
CA ASN A 284 0.39 -17.95 -4.76
C ASN A 284 -0.93 -17.32 -5.24
N ALA A 285 -0.95 -16.78 -6.47
CA ALA A 285 -2.17 -16.27 -7.08
C ALA A 285 -3.23 -17.37 -7.25
N GLN A 286 -2.83 -18.56 -7.71
CA GLN A 286 -3.70 -19.71 -7.84
C GLN A 286 -4.27 -20.16 -6.48
N ALA A 287 -3.46 -20.18 -5.43
CA ALA A 287 -3.91 -20.55 -4.09
C ALA A 287 -4.99 -19.58 -3.56
N ILE A 288 -4.79 -18.28 -3.77
CA ILE A 288 -5.79 -17.24 -3.41
C ILE A 288 -7.06 -17.40 -4.23
N VAL A 289 -6.97 -17.68 -5.55
CA VAL A 289 -8.13 -17.91 -6.42
C VAL A 289 -8.90 -19.15 -5.98
N SER A 290 -8.20 -20.25 -5.71
CA SER A 290 -8.81 -21.52 -5.27
C SER A 290 -9.53 -21.40 -3.93
N ALA A 291 -9.12 -20.46 -3.07
CA ALA A 291 -9.80 -20.10 -1.83
C ALA A 291 -10.99 -19.12 -2.01
N GLY A 292 -11.38 -18.81 -3.25
CA GLY A 292 -12.48 -17.86 -3.52
C GLY A 292 -12.07 -16.38 -3.37
N GLY A 293 -10.78 -16.10 -3.38
CA GLY A 293 -10.22 -14.76 -3.19
C GLY A 293 -10.81 -13.68 -4.09
N PRO A 294 -10.96 -13.88 -5.42
CA PRO A 294 -11.48 -12.83 -6.30
C PRO A 294 -12.84 -12.29 -5.86
N GLY A 295 -13.78 -13.16 -5.44
CA GLY A 295 -15.09 -12.72 -4.94
C GLY A 295 -14.99 -11.85 -3.69
N ILE A 296 -14.15 -12.26 -2.73
CA ILE A 296 -13.94 -11.53 -1.48
C ILE A 296 -13.24 -10.18 -1.74
N ILE A 297 -12.28 -10.15 -2.66
CA ILE A 297 -11.60 -8.90 -3.05
C ILE A 297 -12.57 -7.96 -3.76
N VAL A 298 -13.46 -8.47 -4.60
CA VAL A 298 -14.51 -7.68 -5.26
C VAL A 298 -15.45 -7.07 -4.23
N ASP A 299 -15.91 -7.84 -3.24
CA ASP A 299 -16.73 -7.34 -2.14
C ASP A 299 -15.99 -6.23 -1.36
N PHE A 300 -14.70 -6.43 -1.08
CA PHE A 300 -13.86 -5.44 -0.41
C PHE A 300 -13.79 -4.13 -1.19
N ILE A 301 -13.44 -4.15 -2.49
CA ILE A 301 -13.32 -2.93 -3.31
C ILE A 301 -14.67 -2.26 -3.59
N THR A 302 -15.79 -2.97 -3.42
CA THR A 302 -17.14 -2.41 -3.53
C THR A 302 -17.48 -1.54 -2.32
N ASN A 303 -17.09 -2.00 -1.14
CA ASN A 303 -17.47 -1.39 0.14
C ASN A 303 -16.48 -0.34 0.66
N ILE A 304 -15.28 -0.26 0.07
CA ILE A 304 -14.23 0.67 0.51
C ILE A 304 -13.87 1.64 -0.62
N LYS A 305 -13.51 2.88 -0.27
CA LYS A 305 -13.11 3.93 -1.21
C LYS A 305 -11.74 4.50 -0.84
N GLY A 306 -11.11 5.18 -1.79
CA GLY A 306 -9.81 5.82 -1.59
C GLY A 306 -8.64 4.83 -1.53
N ASP A 307 -7.55 5.24 -0.87
CA ASP A 307 -6.28 4.51 -0.88
C ASP A 307 -6.35 3.02 -0.48
N PRO A 308 -7.18 2.59 0.49
CA PRO A 308 -7.28 1.16 0.80
C PRO A 308 -7.79 0.32 -0.37
N ARG A 309 -8.65 0.88 -1.25
CA ARG A 309 -9.20 0.22 -2.44
C ARG A 309 -8.12 -0.17 -3.45
N LEU A 310 -7.02 0.60 -3.48
CA LEU A 310 -5.90 0.40 -4.40
C LEU A 310 -5.35 -1.03 -4.36
N TYR A 311 -5.10 -1.56 -3.15
CA TYR A 311 -4.51 -2.89 -2.99
C TYR A 311 -5.42 -4.01 -3.51
N GLY A 312 -6.73 -3.89 -3.33
CA GLY A 312 -7.69 -4.84 -3.89
C GLY A 312 -7.72 -4.80 -5.44
N ILE A 313 -7.72 -3.61 -6.03
CA ILE A 313 -7.66 -3.41 -7.48
C ILE A 313 -6.38 -4.00 -8.07
N LEU A 314 -5.22 -3.70 -7.45
CA LEU A 314 -3.94 -4.24 -7.87
C LEU A 314 -3.88 -5.77 -7.74
N SER A 315 -4.44 -6.33 -6.66
CA SER A 315 -4.52 -7.79 -6.48
C SER A 315 -5.25 -8.47 -7.63
N LEU A 316 -6.41 -7.95 -8.05
CA LEU A 316 -7.15 -8.46 -9.21
C LEU A 316 -6.34 -8.34 -10.52
N GLY A 317 -5.61 -7.24 -10.67
CA GLY A 317 -4.72 -7.02 -11.80
C GLY A 317 -3.55 -8.00 -11.84
N PHE A 318 -2.87 -8.23 -10.71
CA PHE A 318 -1.76 -9.17 -10.61
C PHE A 318 -2.20 -10.62 -10.81
N ILE A 319 -3.32 -11.04 -10.21
CA ILE A 319 -3.92 -12.35 -10.45
C ILE A 319 -4.15 -12.56 -11.95
N SER A 320 -4.77 -11.57 -12.61
CA SER A 320 -5.08 -11.63 -14.05
C SER A 320 -3.84 -11.57 -14.94
N ALA A 321 -2.70 -11.10 -14.42
CA ALA A 321 -1.49 -10.93 -15.22
C ALA A 321 -0.77 -12.25 -15.54
N PHE A 322 -1.01 -13.34 -14.83
CA PHE A 322 -0.26 -14.58 -14.99
C PHE A 322 -0.84 -15.47 -16.08
N LYS A 323 -2.10 -15.90 -15.94
CA LYS A 323 -2.73 -16.92 -16.79
C LYS A 323 -4.17 -16.53 -17.15
N ASP A 324 -4.67 -17.11 -18.23
CA ASP A 324 -6.02 -16.88 -18.75
C ASP A 324 -7.12 -17.43 -17.81
N ASP A 325 -6.91 -18.58 -17.19
CA ASP A 325 -7.83 -19.17 -16.20
C ASP A 325 -7.97 -18.30 -14.95
N LEU A 326 -6.85 -17.71 -14.47
CA LEU A 326 -6.86 -16.77 -13.36
C LEU A 326 -7.59 -15.46 -13.71
N ALA A 327 -7.38 -14.95 -14.92
CA ALA A 327 -8.12 -13.80 -15.43
C ALA A 327 -9.62 -14.11 -15.58
N MET A 328 -9.98 -15.33 -16.01
CA MET A 328 -11.36 -15.77 -16.09
C MET A 328 -12.02 -15.85 -14.71
N ALA A 329 -11.31 -16.30 -13.67
CA ALA A 329 -11.84 -16.31 -12.31
C ALA A 329 -12.14 -14.88 -11.80
N VAL A 330 -11.34 -13.89 -12.19
CA VAL A 330 -11.59 -12.48 -11.88
C VAL A 330 -12.85 -11.97 -12.61
N ILE A 331 -13.05 -12.36 -13.88
CA ILE A 331 -14.28 -12.04 -14.64
C ILE A 331 -15.51 -12.67 -13.97
N GLN A 332 -15.45 -13.94 -13.63
CA GLN A 332 -16.55 -14.69 -12.98
C GLN A 332 -16.93 -14.08 -11.62
N ALA A 333 -15.97 -13.52 -10.92
CA ALA A 333 -16.19 -12.73 -9.69
C ALA A 333 -16.85 -11.36 -9.92
N LYS A 334 -17.19 -11.01 -11.17
CA LYS A 334 -17.80 -9.73 -11.58
C LYS A 334 -16.93 -8.49 -11.27
N ALA A 335 -15.62 -8.66 -11.30
CA ALA A 335 -14.66 -7.61 -10.99
C ALA A 335 -14.71 -6.43 -11.98
N ILE A 336 -15.05 -6.68 -13.26
CA ILE A 336 -15.02 -5.67 -14.33
C ILE A 336 -15.88 -4.44 -13.97
N ASN A 337 -17.09 -4.65 -13.42
CA ASN A 337 -17.98 -3.57 -13.04
C ASN A 337 -17.37 -2.68 -11.93
N GLN A 338 -16.71 -3.28 -10.96
CA GLN A 338 -16.07 -2.56 -9.85
C GLN A 338 -14.79 -1.84 -10.29
N LEU A 339 -14.03 -2.46 -11.21
CA LEU A 339 -12.87 -1.83 -11.83
C LEU A 339 -13.28 -0.63 -12.71
N ARG A 340 -14.41 -0.75 -13.44
CA ARG A 340 -15.00 0.36 -14.18
C ARG A 340 -15.44 1.49 -13.22
N ASP A 341 -16.14 1.14 -12.13
CA ASP A 341 -16.55 2.13 -11.11
C ASP A 341 -15.34 2.88 -10.54
N ALA A 342 -14.25 2.15 -10.22
CA ALA A 342 -13.02 2.77 -9.76
C ALA A 342 -12.41 3.70 -10.82
N LEU A 343 -12.39 3.29 -12.09
CA LEU A 343 -11.88 4.11 -13.18
C LEU A 343 -12.70 5.39 -13.38
N GLN A 344 -14.00 5.31 -13.22
CA GLN A 344 -14.93 6.42 -13.47
C GLN A 344 -15.02 7.38 -12.28
N ASN A 345 -15.19 6.86 -11.07
CA ASN A 345 -15.68 7.59 -9.90
C ASN A 345 -14.61 7.89 -8.83
N GLU A 346 -13.45 7.21 -8.83
CA GLU A 346 -12.41 7.53 -7.84
C GLU A 346 -11.80 8.91 -8.10
N PRO A 347 -11.59 9.74 -7.08
CA PRO A 347 -10.96 11.05 -7.26
C PRO A 347 -9.46 10.96 -7.55
N HIS A 348 -8.79 9.95 -7.01
CA HIS A 348 -7.32 9.80 -7.08
C HIS A 348 -6.87 9.12 -8.36
N GLN A 349 -5.99 9.77 -9.11
CA GLN A 349 -5.50 9.28 -10.41
C GLN A 349 -4.72 7.97 -10.31
N HIS A 350 -3.98 7.73 -9.22
CA HIS A 350 -3.24 6.49 -9.02
C HIS A 350 -4.15 5.26 -8.90
N ILE A 351 -5.36 5.42 -8.34
CA ILE A 351 -6.36 4.35 -8.29
C ILE A 351 -6.95 4.09 -9.68
N LYS A 352 -7.20 5.14 -10.47
CA LYS A 352 -7.61 5.01 -11.88
C LYS A 352 -6.53 4.32 -12.71
N SER A 353 -5.25 4.63 -12.47
CA SER A 353 -4.13 3.95 -13.10
C SER A 353 -4.13 2.45 -12.79
N ALA A 354 -4.34 2.08 -11.54
CA ALA A 354 -4.44 0.67 -11.11
C ALA A 354 -5.65 -0.03 -11.77
N ALA A 355 -6.79 0.64 -11.90
CA ALA A 355 -7.96 0.10 -12.59
C ALA A 355 -7.70 -0.14 -14.08
N CYS A 356 -7.04 0.81 -14.77
CA CYS A 356 -6.58 0.60 -16.15
C CYS A 356 -5.62 -0.60 -16.26
N TYR A 357 -4.66 -0.70 -15.34
CA TYR A 357 -3.74 -1.83 -15.29
C TYR A 357 -4.49 -3.17 -15.16
N ALA A 358 -5.40 -3.28 -14.19
CA ALA A 358 -6.17 -4.48 -13.93
C ALA A 358 -7.04 -4.88 -15.14
N LEU A 359 -7.83 -3.94 -15.69
CA LEU A 359 -8.68 -4.18 -16.87
C LEU A 359 -7.86 -4.60 -18.10
N GLY A 360 -6.69 -3.97 -18.30
CA GLY A 360 -5.78 -4.34 -19.39
C GLY A 360 -5.22 -5.75 -19.25
N HIS A 361 -4.96 -6.21 -18.02
CA HIS A 361 -4.51 -7.57 -17.78
C HIS A 361 -5.63 -8.61 -17.87
N VAL A 362 -6.85 -8.27 -17.43
CA VAL A 362 -8.04 -9.11 -17.63
C VAL A 362 -8.32 -9.32 -19.12
N GLY A 363 -8.31 -8.25 -19.93
CA GLY A 363 -8.72 -8.32 -21.33
C GLY A 363 -7.70 -8.86 -22.33
N ARG A 364 -6.42 -9.06 -21.91
CA ARG A 364 -5.32 -9.36 -22.85
C ARG A 364 -5.23 -10.81 -23.33
N HIS A 365 -5.85 -11.78 -22.62
CA HIS A 365 -5.53 -13.20 -22.82
C HIS A 365 -6.19 -13.83 -24.04
N SER A 366 -7.47 -13.52 -24.32
CA SER A 366 -8.19 -14.05 -25.45
C SER A 366 -9.33 -13.13 -25.88
N THR A 367 -9.96 -13.47 -27.03
CA THR A 367 -11.14 -12.76 -27.53
C THR A 367 -12.31 -12.77 -26.55
N LYS A 368 -12.48 -13.86 -25.77
CA LYS A 368 -13.51 -13.94 -24.73
C LYS A 368 -13.25 -12.94 -23.59
N HIS A 369 -12.03 -12.86 -23.09
CA HIS A 369 -11.64 -11.92 -22.05
C HIS A 369 -11.79 -10.47 -22.53
N SER A 370 -11.29 -10.18 -23.74
CA SER A 370 -11.43 -8.84 -24.33
C SER A 370 -12.88 -8.43 -24.53
N LYS A 371 -13.74 -9.37 -24.96
CA LYS A 371 -15.17 -9.13 -25.12
C LYS A 371 -15.83 -8.71 -23.81
N GLU A 372 -15.63 -9.47 -22.74
CA GLU A 372 -16.19 -9.13 -21.41
C GLU A 372 -15.79 -7.74 -20.94
N VAL A 373 -14.52 -7.35 -21.18
CA VAL A 373 -14.02 -6.01 -20.81
C VAL A 373 -14.58 -4.93 -21.72
N SER A 374 -14.67 -5.18 -23.05
CA SER A 374 -15.17 -4.20 -24.00
C SER A 374 -16.69 -3.96 -23.87
N ASP A 375 -17.46 -4.99 -23.54
CA ASP A 375 -18.90 -4.90 -23.31
C ASP A 375 -19.23 -4.01 -22.07
N ALA A 376 -18.29 -3.81 -21.17
CA ALA A 376 -18.42 -2.89 -20.03
C ALA A 376 -18.22 -1.40 -20.39
N ASN A 377 -18.03 -1.04 -21.67
CA ASN A 377 -17.82 0.33 -22.15
C ASN A 377 -16.63 1.07 -21.50
N VAL A 378 -15.55 0.35 -21.15
CA VAL A 378 -14.37 0.94 -20.51
C VAL A 378 -13.37 1.53 -21.51
N LEU A 379 -13.44 1.14 -22.78
CA LEU A 379 -12.47 1.56 -23.79
C LEU A 379 -12.53 3.07 -24.05
N SER A 380 -13.72 3.63 -24.20
CA SER A 380 -13.89 5.08 -24.38
C SER A 380 -13.42 5.88 -23.18
N LEU A 381 -13.65 5.36 -21.96
CA LEU A 381 -13.19 5.98 -20.73
C LEU A 381 -11.66 5.96 -20.60
N MET A 382 -11.02 4.85 -20.96
CA MET A 382 -9.56 4.76 -21.02
C MET A 382 -8.96 5.69 -22.07
N LEU A 383 -9.61 5.79 -23.24
CA LEU A 383 -9.17 6.72 -24.28
C LEU A 383 -9.28 8.17 -23.82
N TYR A 384 -10.36 8.53 -23.12
CA TYR A 384 -10.50 9.84 -22.51
C TYR A 384 -9.32 10.17 -21.61
N TYR A 385 -8.98 9.32 -20.63
CA TYR A 385 -7.87 9.58 -19.72
C TYR A 385 -6.49 9.57 -20.42
N TYR A 386 -6.35 8.79 -21.49
CA TYR A 386 -5.13 8.82 -22.28
C TYR A 386 -4.92 10.17 -22.99
N MET A 387 -6.00 10.80 -23.43
CA MET A 387 -5.96 12.05 -24.20
C MET A 387 -6.09 13.30 -23.35
N ASP A 388 -6.63 13.20 -22.12
CA ASP A 388 -6.85 14.33 -21.23
C ASP A 388 -5.50 14.94 -20.78
N PRO A 389 -5.26 16.25 -21.07
CA PRO A 389 -4.04 16.94 -20.62
C PRO A 389 -3.83 16.89 -19.11
N ASN A 390 -4.92 16.86 -18.31
CA ASN A 390 -4.89 16.89 -16.84
C ASN A 390 -4.62 15.52 -16.21
N SER A 391 -4.62 14.44 -16.99
CA SER A 391 -4.26 13.12 -16.50
C SER A 391 -2.75 13.04 -16.24
N SER A 392 -2.37 12.36 -15.14
CA SER A 392 -0.96 12.09 -14.83
C SER A 392 -0.30 11.21 -15.90
N ASP A 393 1.01 11.30 -16.02
CA ASP A 393 1.77 10.50 -17.00
C ASP A 393 1.61 9.00 -16.75
N ASP A 394 1.53 8.56 -15.49
CA ASP A 394 1.26 7.16 -15.15
C ASP A 394 -0.13 6.72 -15.63
N LEU A 395 -1.18 7.52 -15.38
CA LEU A 395 -2.54 7.22 -15.84
C LEU A 395 -2.60 7.14 -17.37
N LYS A 396 -2.01 8.10 -18.07
CA LYS A 396 -1.89 8.10 -19.55
C LYS A 396 -1.19 6.84 -20.06
N LEU A 397 -0.08 6.46 -19.43
CA LEU A 397 0.70 5.27 -19.80
C LEU A 397 -0.10 3.98 -19.57
N LYS A 398 -0.73 3.83 -18.41
CA LYS A 398 -1.52 2.64 -18.07
C LYS A 398 -2.76 2.53 -18.96
N ALA A 399 -3.48 3.63 -19.20
CA ALA A 399 -4.64 3.67 -20.08
C ALA A 399 -4.26 3.30 -21.53
N LYS A 400 -3.17 3.88 -22.08
CA LYS A 400 -2.64 3.53 -23.40
C LYS A 400 -2.31 2.05 -23.53
N ASN A 401 -1.59 1.50 -22.54
CA ASN A 401 -1.17 0.11 -22.55
C ASN A 401 -2.35 -0.86 -22.41
N ALA A 402 -3.33 -0.52 -21.56
CA ALA A 402 -4.56 -1.29 -21.41
C ALA A 402 -5.37 -1.30 -22.72
N LEU A 403 -5.58 -0.13 -23.34
CA LEU A 403 -6.26 -0.03 -24.63
C LEU A 403 -5.65 -0.95 -25.68
N LYS A 404 -4.32 -0.90 -25.86
CA LYS A 404 -3.64 -1.77 -26.84
C LYS A 404 -3.87 -3.26 -26.54
N LYS A 405 -3.65 -3.68 -25.29
CA LYS A 405 -3.82 -5.07 -24.88
C LYS A 405 -5.23 -5.61 -25.11
N ILE A 406 -6.25 -4.78 -24.85
CA ILE A 406 -7.65 -5.16 -25.01
C ILE A 406 -8.01 -5.15 -26.50
N ILE A 407 -7.68 -4.09 -27.24
CA ILE A 407 -8.02 -3.94 -28.66
C ILE A 407 -7.41 -5.07 -29.47
N ASP A 408 -6.15 -5.46 -29.24
CA ASP A 408 -5.45 -6.50 -30.01
C ASP A 408 -6.16 -7.88 -29.99
N ASN A 409 -7.06 -8.11 -29.01
CA ASN A 409 -7.88 -9.32 -28.90
C ASN A 409 -9.39 -9.03 -29.03
N CYS A 410 -9.81 -7.79 -29.33
CA CYS A 410 -11.21 -7.42 -29.37
C CYS A 410 -11.91 -7.95 -30.62
N SER A 411 -12.91 -8.81 -30.43
CA SER A 411 -13.79 -9.28 -31.51
C SER A 411 -15.11 -8.49 -31.59
N ASN A 412 -15.42 -7.68 -30.57
CA ASN A 412 -16.60 -6.83 -30.55
C ASN A 412 -16.31 -5.51 -31.27
N LEU A 413 -16.54 -5.48 -32.59
CA LEU A 413 -16.24 -4.32 -33.43
C LEU A 413 -17.10 -3.10 -33.06
N SER A 414 -18.32 -3.29 -32.57
CA SER A 414 -19.21 -2.18 -32.18
C SER A 414 -18.64 -1.37 -30.99
N SER A 415 -17.90 -1.99 -30.10
CA SER A 415 -17.21 -1.31 -28.99
C SER A 415 -16.01 -0.47 -29.44
N LEU A 416 -15.48 -0.71 -30.66
CA LEU A 416 -14.38 0.04 -31.26
C LEU A 416 -14.85 1.23 -32.09
N GLU A 417 -16.11 1.26 -32.52
CA GLU A 417 -16.65 2.33 -33.37
C GLU A 417 -16.52 3.73 -32.73
N PRO A 418 -16.88 3.92 -31.45
CA PRO A 418 -16.72 5.24 -30.80
C PRO A 418 -15.27 5.73 -30.78
N LEU A 419 -14.31 4.79 -30.71
CA LEU A 419 -12.90 5.12 -30.67
C LEU A 419 -12.36 5.54 -32.05
N LEU A 420 -12.92 4.99 -33.12
CA LEU A 420 -12.48 5.28 -34.51
C LEU A 420 -12.52 6.78 -34.82
N HIS A 421 -13.45 7.52 -34.22
CA HIS A 421 -13.65 8.95 -34.45
C HIS A 421 -12.59 9.85 -33.77
N VAL A 422 -12.03 9.42 -32.63
CA VAL A 422 -11.23 10.26 -31.74
C VAL A 422 -9.86 9.69 -31.40
N ALA A 423 -9.60 8.42 -31.75
CA ALA A 423 -8.35 7.76 -31.36
C ALA A 423 -7.10 8.39 -32.00
N PRO A 424 -6.04 8.66 -31.24
CA PRO A 424 -4.76 9.07 -31.77
C PRO A 424 -4.11 7.95 -32.59
N LYS A 425 -3.16 8.32 -33.48
CA LYS A 425 -2.52 7.45 -34.50
C LYS A 425 -2.06 6.09 -33.94
N ASN A 426 -1.46 6.08 -32.75
CA ASN A 426 -0.91 4.89 -32.14
C ASN A 426 -1.97 3.90 -31.60
N ILE A 427 -3.17 4.35 -31.32
CA ILE A 427 -4.33 3.50 -30.97
C ILE A 427 -5.12 3.15 -32.22
N LEU A 428 -5.32 4.12 -33.11
CA LEU A 428 -6.01 3.93 -34.39
C LEU A 428 -5.44 2.77 -35.19
N LYS A 429 -4.09 2.62 -35.20
CA LYS A 429 -3.44 1.48 -35.86
C LYS A 429 -3.99 0.13 -35.38
N HIS A 430 -4.10 -0.08 -34.05
CA HIS A 430 -4.60 -1.31 -33.46
C HIS A 430 -6.09 -1.54 -33.82
N ILE A 431 -6.89 -0.47 -33.78
CA ILE A 431 -8.31 -0.53 -34.18
C ILE A 431 -8.43 -0.98 -35.64
N LEU A 432 -7.72 -0.36 -36.58
CA LEU A 432 -7.76 -0.72 -38.01
C LEU A 432 -7.32 -2.16 -38.23
N GLN A 433 -6.31 -2.65 -37.51
CA GLN A 433 -5.86 -4.04 -37.61
C GLN A 433 -6.96 -5.03 -37.16
N GLN A 434 -7.76 -4.69 -36.15
CA GLN A 434 -8.90 -5.53 -35.76
C GLN A 434 -10.02 -5.51 -36.83
N TYR A 435 -10.32 -4.35 -37.42
CA TYR A 435 -11.28 -4.29 -38.53
C TYR A 435 -10.81 -5.14 -39.71
N ILE A 436 -9.54 -5.06 -40.11
CA ILE A 436 -8.99 -5.92 -41.16
C ILE A 436 -9.20 -7.40 -40.82
N LYS A 437 -8.90 -7.82 -39.58
CA LYS A 437 -8.99 -9.22 -39.15
C LYS A 437 -10.42 -9.75 -39.21
N TYR A 438 -11.41 -8.98 -38.79
CA TYR A 438 -12.78 -9.46 -38.58
C TYR A 438 -13.74 -9.09 -39.71
N LEU A 439 -13.45 -8.08 -40.54
CA LEU A 439 -14.25 -7.76 -41.74
C LEU A 439 -13.93 -8.70 -42.90
N LYS A 440 -12.70 -9.21 -43.00
CA LYS A 440 -12.28 -10.08 -44.09
C LYS A 440 -13.15 -11.31 -44.20
N GLY A 441 -13.95 -11.40 -45.31
CA GLY A 441 -14.84 -12.52 -45.59
C GLY A 441 -16.12 -12.58 -44.74
N ASN A 442 -16.37 -11.63 -43.85
CA ASN A 442 -17.58 -11.57 -43.02
C ASN A 442 -18.55 -10.50 -43.54
N THR A 443 -19.45 -10.91 -44.41
CA THR A 443 -20.41 -10.01 -45.07
C THR A 443 -21.37 -9.33 -44.09
N THR A 444 -21.69 -9.99 -42.99
CA THR A 444 -22.58 -9.40 -41.95
C THR A 444 -21.89 -8.25 -41.23
N GLU A 445 -20.64 -8.45 -40.74
CA GLU A 445 -19.87 -7.41 -40.09
C GLU A 445 -19.52 -6.27 -41.05
N MET A 446 -19.26 -6.57 -42.32
CA MET A 446 -19.04 -5.54 -43.36
C MET A 446 -20.27 -4.64 -43.53
N LYS A 447 -21.49 -5.22 -43.58
CA LYS A 447 -22.73 -4.46 -43.66
C LYS A 447 -22.94 -3.60 -42.42
N ASN A 448 -22.79 -4.18 -41.22
CA ASN A 448 -22.91 -3.48 -39.95
C ASN A 448 -21.95 -2.28 -39.88
N PHE A 449 -20.68 -2.50 -40.22
CA PHE A 449 -19.67 -1.44 -40.21
C PHE A 449 -19.97 -0.28 -41.16
N ALA A 450 -20.50 -0.57 -42.35
CA ALA A 450 -20.90 0.45 -43.31
C ALA A 450 -22.14 1.23 -42.83
N GLN A 451 -23.17 0.51 -42.30
CA GLN A 451 -24.42 1.12 -41.82
C GLN A 451 -24.22 1.96 -40.59
N ASN A 452 -23.30 1.59 -39.69
CA ASN A 452 -22.96 2.33 -38.47
C ASN A 452 -22.02 3.54 -38.71
N GLY A 453 -21.72 3.85 -39.99
CA GLY A 453 -20.90 5.01 -40.36
C GLY A 453 -19.39 4.79 -40.26
N GLY A 454 -18.94 3.55 -39.97
CA GLY A 454 -17.51 3.24 -39.88
C GLY A 454 -16.78 3.45 -41.22
N LEU A 455 -17.39 3.04 -42.34
CA LEU A 455 -16.82 3.23 -43.67
C LEU A 455 -16.74 4.71 -44.05
N GLN A 456 -17.77 5.51 -43.73
CA GLN A 456 -17.75 6.95 -43.91
C GLN A 456 -16.59 7.59 -43.15
N LYS A 457 -16.42 7.20 -41.89
CA LYS A 457 -15.34 7.72 -41.03
C LYS A 457 -13.96 7.41 -41.60
N LEU A 458 -13.75 6.22 -42.11
CA LEU A 458 -12.47 5.88 -42.77
C LEU A 458 -12.16 6.80 -43.95
N GLN A 459 -13.18 7.16 -44.75
CA GLN A 459 -12.97 8.10 -45.86
C GLN A 459 -12.63 9.52 -45.37
N GLU A 460 -13.29 10.00 -44.29
CA GLU A 460 -13.03 11.31 -43.68
C GLU A 460 -11.59 11.46 -43.14
N ILE A 461 -11.01 10.39 -42.60
CA ILE A 461 -9.68 10.43 -41.99
C ILE A 461 -8.56 10.01 -42.94
N LYS A 462 -8.88 9.32 -44.05
CA LYS A 462 -7.90 8.73 -45.00
C LYS A 462 -6.80 9.72 -45.42
N ASN A 463 -7.19 10.94 -45.78
CA ASN A 463 -6.24 11.96 -46.26
C ASN A 463 -5.55 12.75 -45.12
N LYS A 464 -5.97 12.52 -43.86
CA LYS A 464 -5.45 13.23 -42.68
C LYS A 464 -4.46 12.39 -41.85
N VAL A 465 -4.28 11.13 -42.22
CA VAL A 465 -3.41 10.20 -41.49
C VAL A 465 -2.13 9.87 -42.22
N GLU A 466 -1.17 9.30 -41.52
CA GLU A 466 0.15 8.90 -42.08
C GLU A 466 0.00 7.79 -43.14
N PRO A 467 0.98 7.68 -44.10
CA PRO A 467 0.93 6.69 -45.16
C PRO A 467 0.70 5.24 -44.72
N LYS A 468 1.28 4.85 -43.56
CA LYS A 468 1.07 3.52 -42.98
C LYS A 468 -0.38 3.27 -42.58
N LEU A 469 -1.09 4.24 -42.06
CA LEU A 469 -2.51 4.12 -41.71
C LEU A 469 -3.38 4.20 -42.97
N GLN A 470 -2.99 4.98 -43.98
CA GLN A 470 -3.66 4.99 -45.28
C GLN A 470 -3.64 3.63 -45.95
N THR A 471 -2.52 2.88 -45.86
CA THR A 471 -2.44 1.51 -46.35
C THR A 471 -3.45 0.59 -45.68
N LEU A 472 -3.59 0.65 -44.33
CA LEU A 472 -4.57 -0.15 -43.60
C LEU A 472 -6.00 0.23 -43.99
N ILE A 473 -6.30 1.53 -44.17
CA ILE A 473 -7.61 2.02 -44.63
C ILE A 473 -7.88 1.52 -46.04
N GLY A 474 -6.86 1.54 -46.91
CA GLY A 474 -6.92 1.01 -48.29
C GLY A 474 -7.25 -0.47 -48.32
N GLU A 475 -6.69 -1.27 -47.41
CA GLU A 475 -6.98 -2.68 -47.30
C GLU A 475 -8.44 -2.93 -46.87
N ILE A 476 -8.96 -2.18 -45.87
CA ILE A 476 -10.38 -2.27 -45.48
C ILE A 476 -11.28 -1.86 -46.65
N ASN A 477 -10.98 -0.78 -47.37
CA ASN A 477 -11.74 -0.36 -48.51
C ASN A 477 -11.78 -1.42 -49.65
N GLY A 478 -10.72 -2.21 -49.78
CA GLY A 478 -10.67 -3.32 -50.74
C GLY A 478 -11.65 -4.46 -50.47
N TYR A 479 -12.26 -4.51 -49.32
CA TYR A 479 -13.33 -5.49 -48.98
C TYR A 479 -14.71 -5.06 -49.51
N TYR A 480 -14.87 -3.78 -49.93
CA TYR A 480 -16.12 -3.23 -50.40
C TYR A 480 -16.07 -2.94 -51.92
N PRO A 481 -17.24 -3.03 -52.60
CA PRO A 481 -17.33 -2.54 -53.99
C PRO A 481 -16.90 -1.05 -54.09
N ALA A 482 -16.19 -0.72 -55.16
CA ALA A 482 -15.65 0.64 -55.37
C ALA A 482 -16.76 1.74 -55.31
N GLU A 483 -17.95 1.40 -55.79
CA GLU A 483 -19.12 2.30 -55.76
C GLU A 483 -19.59 2.64 -54.36
N ILE A 484 -19.57 1.64 -53.45
CA ILE A 484 -19.92 1.84 -52.03
C ILE A 484 -18.89 2.71 -51.32
N VAL A 485 -17.58 2.44 -51.58
CA VAL A 485 -16.50 3.27 -51.01
C VAL A 485 -16.62 4.71 -51.45
N LYS A 486 -16.93 4.91 -52.77
CA LYS A 486 -17.13 6.22 -53.38
C LYS A 486 -18.34 6.95 -52.78
N TYR A 487 -19.47 6.24 -52.55
CA TYR A 487 -20.68 6.79 -51.96
C TYR A 487 -20.42 7.41 -50.58
N TYR A 488 -19.56 6.82 -49.75
CA TYR A 488 -19.18 7.31 -48.42
C TYR A 488 -18.00 8.31 -48.47
N SER A 489 -17.48 8.67 -49.62
CA SER A 489 -16.42 9.70 -49.74
C SER A 489 -16.99 11.09 -49.43
N PRO A 490 -16.27 11.96 -48.72
CA PRO A 490 -16.69 13.35 -48.45
C PRO A 490 -16.99 14.15 -49.71
N ASP A 491 -16.32 13.85 -50.83
CA ASP A 491 -16.41 14.55 -52.10
C ASP A 491 -17.55 14.02 -52.98
N TYR A 492 -18.25 12.93 -52.56
CA TYR A 492 -19.26 12.26 -53.41
C TYR A 492 -20.40 13.18 -53.84
N ALA A 493 -20.93 14.01 -52.93
CA ALA A 493 -22.03 14.92 -53.23
C ALA A 493 -21.58 16.03 -54.24
N ALA A 494 -20.36 16.54 -54.09
CA ALA A 494 -19.78 17.50 -55.01
C ALA A 494 -19.48 16.91 -56.39
N ASP A 495 -18.94 15.67 -56.43
CA ASP A 495 -18.73 14.91 -57.66
C ASP A 495 -20.04 14.62 -58.42
N LEU A 496 -21.11 14.33 -57.68
CA LEU A 496 -22.42 14.06 -58.26
C LEU A 496 -23.05 15.34 -58.81
N LEU A 497 -22.95 16.47 -58.12
CA LEU A 497 -23.40 17.77 -58.58
C LEU A 497 -22.65 18.23 -59.84
N ASN A 498 -21.33 18.02 -59.89
CA ASN A 498 -20.51 18.32 -61.04
C ASN A 498 -20.89 17.48 -62.27
N LYS A 499 -21.25 16.21 -62.10
CA LYS A 499 -21.73 15.33 -63.18
C LYS A 499 -23.10 15.72 -63.70
N ILE A 500 -24.00 16.17 -62.82
CA ILE A 500 -25.35 16.65 -63.19
C ILE A 500 -25.28 18.04 -63.82
N GLY A 501 -24.43 18.93 -63.30
CA GLY A 501 -24.26 20.30 -63.82
C GLY A 501 -23.44 20.37 -65.13
N GLY A 502 -22.55 19.39 -65.38
CA GLY A 502 -21.77 19.29 -66.63
C GLY A 502 -22.48 18.62 -67.81
N GLY A 503 -23.69 18.05 -67.58
CA GLY A 503 -24.50 17.43 -68.63
C GLY A 503 -25.46 18.33 -69.39
N SER A 504 -25.48 19.64 -69.11
CA SER A 504 -26.41 20.59 -69.76
C SER A 504 -25.75 21.53 -70.77
N GLY A 505 -24.64 21.15 -71.35
CA GLY A 505 -23.89 22.04 -72.26
C GLY A 505 -23.29 21.40 -73.51
N SER A 506 -24.04 20.54 -74.23
CA SER A 506 -23.70 20.22 -75.62
C SER A 506 -24.80 19.50 -76.38
N ASP A 507 -25.91 20.24 -76.65
CA ASP A 507 -26.74 19.95 -77.81
C ASP A 507 -27.41 21.26 -78.25
N ASN A 508 -26.66 22.04 -78.97
CA ASN A 508 -27.15 23.04 -79.91
C ASN A 508 -26.03 23.47 -80.84
N LYS A 509 -25.84 22.71 -81.91
CA LYS A 509 -25.51 23.22 -83.24
C LYS A 509 -25.82 22.19 -84.31
#